data_df057bfa7d95827216b3c27f44462895
#
_entry.id   df057bfa7d95827216b3c27f44462895
#
_cell.length_a   1.000
_cell.length_b   1.000
_cell.length_c   1.000
_cell.angle_alpha   90.00
_cell.angle_beta   90.00
_cell.angle_gamma   90.00
#
_symmetry.space_group_name_H-M   'P 1'
#
loop_
_entity.id
_entity.type
_entity.pdbx_description
1 polymer ?
#
loop_
_entity_poly.entity_id
_entity_poly.type
_entity_poly.pdbx_seq_one_letter_code
_entity_poly.pdbx_strand_id
1 'polypeptide(L)'
;MIQAYYRAGNAAGAADSPHFHADYEILYVCQGWAEISVSEQSFRAEAPALVFFGNLEMHRVTGASPDYQRYVLTIPPRRLWGAPPMLLSICRSRPAGFRHALSLAGSGFSPEPLFQALAQESARGDEYAQFCAESLVRLLLAQLFRVCPQAFPAAGRKYPEGVVQAQHWLDEHCCQPLAMDAVARRFCMSASYFRHQFQQLIGLSPKQYVMFSRLARARELLAGTALPIAEIAEQCGFPDASNFSRAFRRRYGVSPSSLRATPGENNE
;
A
#
# COMPACT_ATOMS: atom_id res chain seq x y z
N MET A 1 10.40 -5.86 -1.95
CA MET A 1 11.38 -5.33 -0.97
C MET A 1 10.78 -4.07 -0.35
N ILE A 2 11.16 -3.69 0.90
CA ILE A 2 10.88 -2.34 1.41
C ILE A 2 11.73 -1.39 0.59
N GLN A 3 11.14 -0.31 0.12
CA GLN A 3 11.82 0.71 -0.66
C GLN A 3 11.49 2.09 -0.09
N ALA A 4 12.50 2.94 0.02
CA ALA A 4 12.33 4.33 0.39
C ALA A 4 13.19 5.21 -0.53
N TYR A 5 12.65 6.34 -0.93
CA TYR A 5 13.36 7.31 -1.76
C TYR A 5 12.84 8.73 -1.49
N TYR A 6 13.73 9.69 -1.72
CA TYR A 6 13.41 11.12 -1.63
C TYR A 6 13.02 11.66 -3.01
N ARG A 7 12.04 12.56 -3.03
CA ARG A 7 11.67 13.33 -4.23
C ARG A 7 11.50 14.80 -3.89
N ALA A 8 12.15 15.67 -4.67
CA ALA A 8 11.96 17.11 -4.65
C ALA A 8 11.09 17.55 -5.84
N GLY A 9 10.11 18.38 -5.57
CA GLY A 9 9.18 18.91 -6.57
C GLY A 9 8.12 17.91 -7.04
N ASN A 10 7.09 18.46 -7.68
CA ASN A 10 6.32 17.73 -8.70
C ASN A 10 6.84 18.26 -10.03
N ALA A 11 7.08 17.39 -11.01
CA ALA A 11 7.22 17.83 -12.38
C ALA A 11 6.02 18.73 -12.70
N ALA A 12 6.26 19.98 -13.03
CA ALA A 12 5.31 21.06 -13.05
C ALA A 12 3.96 20.64 -13.67
N GLY A 13 2.91 20.56 -12.85
CA GLY A 13 1.53 20.43 -13.30
C GLY A 13 1.04 19.02 -13.65
N ALA A 14 1.82 17.96 -13.54
CA ALA A 14 1.34 16.61 -13.75
C ALA A 14 0.72 16.08 -12.45
N ALA A 15 -0.61 16.09 -12.37
CA ALA A 15 -1.31 15.25 -11.41
C ALA A 15 -0.94 13.79 -11.69
N ASP A 16 -0.48 13.08 -10.65
CA ASP A 16 -0.20 11.65 -10.79
C ASP A 16 -1.47 10.93 -11.27
N SER A 17 -1.30 9.96 -12.18
CA SER A 17 -2.42 9.12 -12.57
C SER A 17 -2.94 8.34 -11.35
N PRO A 18 -4.27 8.19 -11.18
CA PRO A 18 -4.80 7.37 -10.10
C PRO A 18 -4.21 5.97 -10.16
N HIS A 19 -3.64 5.52 -9.06
CA HIS A 19 -3.01 4.21 -8.99
C HIS A 19 -3.25 3.54 -7.63
N PHE A 20 -2.96 2.26 -7.55
CA PHE A 20 -2.88 1.50 -6.33
C PHE A 20 -1.82 0.41 -6.50
N HIS A 21 -1.31 -0.08 -5.41
CA HIS A 21 -0.37 -1.18 -5.35
C HIS A 21 -0.68 -2.14 -4.19
N ALA A 22 -0.02 -3.29 -4.15
CA ALA A 22 -0.23 -4.28 -3.10
C ALA A 22 0.47 -3.90 -1.78
N ASP A 23 1.39 -2.95 -1.82
CA ASP A 23 2.17 -2.52 -0.67
C ASP A 23 1.43 -1.45 0.14
N TYR A 24 1.76 -1.32 1.42
CA TYR A 24 1.47 -0.10 2.19
C TYR A 24 2.38 1.00 1.70
N GLU A 25 1.89 2.24 1.70
CA GLU A 25 2.72 3.39 1.41
C GLU A 25 2.60 4.43 2.52
N ILE A 26 3.74 5.03 2.86
CA ILE A 26 3.82 6.15 3.78
C ILE A 26 4.56 7.27 3.06
N LEU A 27 3.90 8.41 2.87
CA LEU A 27 4.57 9.64 2.46
C LEU A 27 4.96 10.43 3.70
N TYR A 28 6.19 10.92 3.73
CA TYR A 28 6.59 11.97 4.64
C TYR A 28 6.76 13.27 3.84
N VAL A 29 5.82 14.19 4.00
CA VAL A 29 5.90 15.55 3.46
C VAL A 29 6.83 16.35 4.36
N CYS A 30 8.05 16.62 3.89
CA CYS A 30 9.07 17.30 4.68
C CYS A 30 9.13 18.81 4.38
N GLN A 31 8.63 19.24 3.20
CA GLN A 31 8.54 20.66 2.83
C GLN A 31 7.33 20.90 1.92
N GLY A 32 6.74 22.11 2.02
CA GLY A 32 5.59 22.51 1.22
C GLY A 32 4.31 21.76 1.58
N TRP A 33 3.45 21.57 0.61
CA TRP A 33 2.18 20.85 0.76
C TRP A 33 1.82 20.07 -0.49
N ALA A 34 0.95 19.07 -0.32
CA ALA A 34 0.31 18.33 -1.41
C ALA A 34 -1.19 18.18 -1.19
N GLU A 35 -1.96 18.29 -2.27
CA GLU A 35 -3.35 17.85 -2.35
C GLU A 35 -3.38 16.40 -2.82
N ILE A 36 -4.06 15.57 -2.06
CA ILE A 36 -4.08 14.12 -2.25
C ILE A 36 -5.52 13.67 -2.31
N SER A 37 -5.83 12.85 -3.31
CA SER A 37 -7.11 12.16 -3.43
C SER A 37 -6.93 10.68 -3.11
N VAL A 38 -7.76 10.15 -2.20
CA VAL A 38 -7.83 8.74 -1.84
C VAL A 38 -9.27 8.29 -2.00
N SER A 39 -9.52 7.40 -2.96
CA SER A 39 -10.88 7.00 -3.33
C SER A 39 -11.76 8.22 -3.66
N GLU A 40 -12.75 8.54 -2.83
CA GLU A 40 -13.66 9.69 -3.03
C GLU A 40 -13.33 10.89 -2.12
N GLN A 41 -12.28 10.77 -1.30
CA GLN A 41 -11.87 11.82 -0.37
C GLN A 41 -10.67 12.59 -0.92
N SER A 42 -10.67 13.90 -0.73
CA SER A 42 -9.50 14.74 -1.03
C SER A 42 -9.15 15.56 0.20
N PHE A 43 -7.86 15.71 0.45
CA PHE A 43 -7.33 16.46 1.58
C PHE A 43 -5.97 17.05 1.23
N ARG A 44 -5.56 18.07 2.02
CA ARG A 44 -4.22 18.65 1.93
C ARG A 44 -3.35 18.12 3.07
N ALA A 45 -2.14 17.68 2.71
CA ALA A 45 -1.06 17.36 3.64
C ALA A 45 -0.01 18.48 3.59
N GLU A 46 0.23 19.14 4.71
CA GLU A 46 1.16 20.27 4.85
C GLU A 46 2.31 19.87 5.77
N ALA A 47 3.53 20.19 5.36
CA ALA A 47 4.75 19.83 6.08
C ALA A 47 4.84 20.43 7.49
N PRO A 48 5.37 19.69 8.49
CA PRO A 48 5.73 18.28 8.43
C PRO A 48 4.52 17.36 8.64
N ALA A 49 4.29 16.43 7.72
CA ALA A 49 3.16 15.51 7.80
C ALA A 49 3.49 14.11 7.29
N LEU A 50 2.85 13.10 7.87
CA LEU A 50 2.81 11.73 7.34
C LEU A 50 1.47 11.46 6.69
N VAL A 51 1.49 10.78 5.55
CA VAL A 51 0.28 10.31 4.87
C VAL A 51 0.36 8.81 4.70
N PHE A 52 -0.73 8.10 5.02
CA PHE A 52 -0.77 6.65 5.04
C PHE A 52 -1.75 6.13 4.01
N PHE A 53 -1.25 5.27 3.11
CA PHE A 53 -2.07 4.53 2.18
C PHE A 53 -2.06 3.05 2.52
N GLY A 54 -3.25 2.46 2.53
CA GLY A 54 -3.42 1.02 2.69
C GLY A 54 -3.05 0.29 1.40
N ASN A 55 -2.78 -1.00 1.51
CA ASN A 55 -2.63 -1.83 0.34
C ASN A 55 -3.93 -1.85 -0.48
N LEU A 56 -3.81 -1.79 -1.80
CA LEU A 56 -4.92 -1.77 -2.76
C LEU A 56 -5.84 -0.53 -2.67
N GLU A 57 -5.42 0.50 -1.97
CA GLU A 57 -6.14 1.76 -1.84
C GLU A 57 -5.79 2.69 -3.02
N MET A 58 -6.82 3.12 -3.77
CA MET A 58 -6.62 4.01 -4.91
C MET A 58 -6.28 5.41 -4.43
N HIS A 59 -5.14 5.95 -4.88
CA HIS A 59 -4.69 7.28 -4.50
C HIS A 59 -3.95 8.00 -5.63
N ARG A 60 -3.80 9.32 -5.49
CA ARG A 60 -3.00 10.18 -6.37
C ARG A 60 -2.70 11.51 -5.69
N VAL A 61 -1.62 12.17 -6.08
CA VAL A 61 -1.37 13.60 -5.81
C VAL A 61 -2.07 14.40 -6.91
N THR A 62 -2.97 15.31 -6.53
CA THR A 62 -3.75 16.15 -7.45
C THR A 62 -3.18 17.55 -7.62
N GLY A 63 -2.33 17.99 -6.68
CA GLY A 63 -1.67 19.29 -6.69
C GLY A 63 -0.61 19.34 -5.62
N ALA A 64 0.38 20.25 -5.77
CA ALA A 64 1.42 20.46 -4.78
C ALA A 64 1.99 21.88 -4.88
N SER A 65 2.60 22.36 -3.79
CA SER A 65 3.34 23.61 -3.80
C SER A 65 4.64 23.49 -4.62
N PRO A 66 5.18 24.61 -5.14
CA PRO A 66 6.42 24.58 -5.92
C PRO A 66 7.63 24.03 -5.15
N ASP A 67 7.62 24.19 -3.84
CA ASP A 67 8.67 23.73 -2.92
C ASP A 67 8.38 22.36 -2.29
N TYR A 68 7.40 21.62 -2.80
CA TYR A 68 7.00 20.32 -2.29
C TYR A 68 8.14 19.32 -2.31
N GLN A 69 8.46 18.75 -1.14
CA GLN A 69 9.47 17.72 -0.98
C GLN A 69 8.92 16.59 -0.10
N ARG A 70 9.25 15.36 -0.46
CA ARG A 70 8.75 14.17 0.23
C ARG A 70 9.71 13.00 0.20
N TYR A 71 9.58 12.16 1.19
CA TYR A 71 10.02 10.78 1.12
C TYR A 71 8.82 9.89 0.82
N VAL A 72 9.05 8.87 0.00
CA VAL A 72 8.08 7.81 -0.29
C VAL A 72 8.63 6.51 0.30
N LEU A 73 7.84 5.82 1.10
CA LEU A 73 8.19 4.55 1.70
C LEU A 73 7.12 3.52 1.33
N THR A 74 7.51 2.51 0.56
CA THR A 74 6.65 1.38 0.18
C THR A 74 7.04 0.13 0.96
N ILE A 75 6.05 -0.57 1.52
CA ILE A 75 6.25 -1.66 2.46
C ILE A 75 5.36 -2.84 2.06
N PRO A 76 5.93 -3.92 1.51
CA PRO A 76 5.17 -5.15 1.30
C PRO A 76 4.59 -5.66 2.62
N PRO A 77 3.28 -5.95 2.71
CA PRO A 77 2.62 -6.37 3.96
C PRO A 77 3.34 -7.52 4.68
N ARG A 78 3.88 -8.49 3.91
CA ARG A 78 4.64 -9.64 4.44
C ARG A 78 5.89 -9.25 5.26
N ARG A 79 6.49 -8.09 4.97
CA ARG A 79 7.70 -7.61 5.68
C ARG A 79 7.41 -7.12 7.10
N LEU A 80 6.16 -6.86 7.40
CA LEU A 80 5.72 -6.45 8.73
C LEU A 80 5.04 -7.59 9.52
N TRP A 81 5.11 -8.83 9.04
CA TRP A 81 4.59 -9.97 9.80
C TRP A 81 5.30 -10.06 11.15
N GLY A 82 4.53 -10.40 12.18
CA GLY A 82 5.02 -10.42 13.57
C GLY A 82 5.11 -9.05 14.25
N ALA A 83 4.88 -7.93 13.54
CA ALA A 83 4.69 -6.65 14.20
C ALA A 83 3.35 -6.61 14.98
N PRO A 84 3.29 -5.93 16.13
CA PRO A 84 2.06 -5.80 16.89
C PRO A 84 0.89 -5.29 16.02
N PRO A 85 -0.29 -5.94 16.02
CA PRO A 85 -1.43 -5.54 15.17
C PRO A 85 -1.84 -4.08 15.35
N MET A 86 -1.64 -3.54 16.55
CA MET A 86 -1.88 -2.15 16.88
C MET A 86 -1.05 -1.21 16.01
N LEU A 87 0.25 -1.47 15.87
CA LEU A 87 1.14 -0.63 15.06
C LEU A 87 0.80 -0.70 13.57
N LEU A 88 0.24 -1.84 13.13
CA LEU A 88 -0.17 -2.01 11.74
C LEU A 88 -1.55 -1.43 11.43
N SER A 89 -2.32 -1.06 12.46
CA SER A 89 -3.69 -0.55 12.28
C SER A 89 -3.75 0.72 11.43
N ILE A 90 -2.74 1.58 11.55
CA ILE A 90 -2.65 2.82 10.75
C ILE A 90 -2.50 2.56 9.24
N CYS A 91 -1.92 1.42 8.86
CA CYS A 91 -1.78 1.00 7.46
C CYS A 91 -2.96 0.14 6.97
N ARG A 92 -3.67 -0.54 7.88
CA ARG A 92 -4.68 -1.56 7.53
C ARG A 92 -6.11 -1.12 7.72
N SER A 93 -6.38 -0.38 8.79
CA SER A 93 -7.76 -0.11 9.23
C SER A 93 -8.25 1.23 8.71
N ARG A 94 -9.46 1.24 8.13
CA ARG A 94 -10.12 2.43 7.60
C ARG A 94 -11.50 2.62 8.26
N PRO A 95 -11.54 2.90 9.59
CA PRO A 95 -12.82 3.20 10.22
C PRO A 95 -13.43 4.48 9.67
N ALA A 96 -14.73 4.66 9.86
CA ALA A 96 -15.38 5.92 9.53
C ALA A 96 -14.65 7.09 10.20
N GLY A 97 -14.33 8.13 9.41
CA GLY A 97 -13.56 9.29 9.88
C GLY A 97 -12.05 9.07 9.98
N PHE A 98 -11.51 7.99 9.43
CA PHE A 98 -10.06 7.82 9.33
C PHE A 98 -9.42 8.98 8.56
N ARG A 99 -8.36 9.53 9.13
CA ARG A 99 -7.58 10.60 8.50
C ARG A 99 -6.30 10.02 7.92
N HIS A 100 -6.15 10.11 6.59
CA HIS A 100 -4.95 9.64 5.90
C HIS A 100 -3.72 10.50 6.22
N ALA A 101 -3.92 11.80 6.44
CA ALA A 101 -2.85 12.72 6.79
C ALA A 101 -2.77 12.94 8.31
N LEU A 102 -1.55 12.86 8.85
CA LEU A 102 -1.21 13.15 10.21
C LEU A 102 -0.19 14.30 10.24
N SER A 103 -0.62 15.47 10.72
CA SER A 103 0.30 16.58 10.97
C SER A 103 1.22 16.25 12.14
N LEU A 104 2.49 16.51 11.98
CA LEU A 104 3.52 16.37 13.02
C LEU A 104 3.89 17.71 13.66
N ALA A 105 3.25 18.80 13.23
CA ALA A 105 3.49 20.14 13.79
C ALA A 105 3.22 20.14 15.31
N GLY A 106 4.17 20.60 16.07
CA GLY A 106 4.08 20.66 17.54
C GLY A 106 4.19 19.31 18.27
N SER A 107 4.37 18.19 17.56
CA SER A 107 4.47 16.86 18.19
C SER A 107 5.82 16.59 18.87
N GLY A 108 6.86 17.35 18.51
CA GLY A 108 8.25 17.08 18.93
C GLY A 108 8.87 15.85 18.26
N PHE A 109 8.17 15.21 17.33
CA PHE A 109 8.65 14.05 16.59
C PHE A 109 9.08 14.42 15.17
N SER A 110 10.33 14.09 14.80
CA SER A 110 10.83 14.19 13.44
C SER A 110 11.15 12.79 12.90
N PRO A 111 10.41 12.29 11.90
CA PRO A 111 10.70 11.02 11.27
C PRO A 111 11.82 11.09 10.24
N GLU A 112 12.30 12.27 9.90
CA GLU A 112 13.26 12.49 8.81
C GLU A 112 14.53 11.63 8.91
N PRO A 113 15.20 11.52 10.08
CA PRO A 113 16.39 10.65 10.19
C PRO A 113 16.11 9.19 9.86
N LEU A 114 14.90 8.70 10.19
CA LEU A 114 14.49 7.33 9.87
C LEU A 114 14.23 7.16 8.36
N PHE A 115 13.61 8.15 7.71
CA PHE A 115 13.41 8.11 6.26
C PHE A 115 14.71 8.23 5.49
N GLN A 116 15.67 9.02 5.95
CA GLN A 116 17.01 9.10 5.39
C GLN A 116 17.73 7.76 5.50
N ALA A 117 17.71 7.12 6.67
CA ALA A 117 18.28 5.79 6.88
C ALA A 117 17.61 4.74 5.99
N LEU A 118 16.27 4.77 5.87
CA LEU A 118 15.50 3.87 4.98
C LEU A 118 15.91 4.04 3.51
N ALA A 119 16.08 5.29 3.06
CA ALA A 119 16.53 5.57 1.69
C ALA A 119 17.96 5.06 1.44
N GLN A 120 18.86 5.20 2.43
CA GLN A 120 20.20 4.65 2.34
C GLN A 120 20.20 3.12 2.25
N GLU A 121 19.42 2.43 3.09
CA GLU A 121 19.29 0.96 3.02
C GLU A 121 18.69 0.50 1.68
N SER A 122 17.71 1.24 1.16
CA SER A 122 17.11 0.94 -0.16
C SER A 122 18.14 1.04 -1.30
N ALA A 123 19.10 1.95 -1.19
CA ALA A 123 20.16 2.14 -2.19
C ALA A 123 21.31 1.12 -2.06
N ARG A 124 21.55 0.56 -0.87
CA ARG A 124 22.64 -0.40 -0.64
C ARG A 124 22.44 -1.71 -1.37
N GLY A 125 21.25 -2.29 -1.27
CA GLY A 125 20.87 -3.52 -1.97
C GLY A 125 21.65 -4.79 -1.50
N ASP A 126 22.36 -4.73 -0.38
CA ASP A 126 23.06 -5.88 0.19
C ASP A 126 22.11 -6.82 0.95
N GLU A 127 22.62 -7.96 1.44
CA GLU A 127 21.81 -8.97 2.11
C GLU A 127 21.18 -8.50 3.43
N TYR A 128 21.78 -7.50 4.09
CA TYR A 128 21.30 -6.95 5.36
C TYR A 128 20.35 -5.76 5.20
N ALA A 129 20.32 -5.11 4.02
CA ALA A 129 19.55 -3.92 3.75
C ALA A 129 18.05 -4.10 4.08
N GLN A 130 17.48 -5.26 3.72
CA GLN A 130 16.07 -5.55 4.02
C GLN A 130 15.81 -5.76 5.51
N PHE A 131 16.72 -6.39 6.23
CA PHE A 131 16.61 -6.57 7.69
C PHE A 131 16.68 -5.22 8.41
N CYS A 132 17.61 -4.34 8.00
CA CYS A 132 17.74 -2.99 8.52
C CYS A 132 16.48 -2.17 8.22
N ALA A 133 15.98 -2.21 6.98
CA ALA A 133 14.76 -1.50 6.58
C ALA A 133 13.53 -1.96 7.38
N GLU A 134 13.34 -3.27 7.59
CA GLU A 134 12.27 -3.80 8.44
C GLU A 134 12.36 -3.28 9.89
N SER A 135 13.56 -3.25 10.44
CA SER A 135 13.81 -2.74 11.79
C SER A 135 13.51 -1.25 11.91
N LEU A 136 13.92 -0.45 10.93
CA LEU A 136 13.65 0.99 10.86
C LEU A 136 12.15 1.29 10.73
N VAL A 137 11.43 0.54 9.90
CA VAL A 137 9.96 0.70 9.78
C VAL A 137 9.26 0.35 11.09
N ARG A 138 9.64 -0.73 11.75
CA ARG A 138 9.09 -1.10 13.05
C ARG A 138 9.35 -0.03 14.11
N LEU A 139 10.55 0.54 14.10
CA LEU A 139 10.93 1.65 14.98
C LEU A 139 10.12 2.90 14.69
N LEU A 140 9.95 3.28 13.41
CA LEU A 140 9.12 4.42 12.97
C LEU A 140 7.69 4.28 13.51
N LEU A 141 7.06 3.13 13.28
CA LEU A 141 5.68 2.89 13.73
C LEU A 141 5.56 2.90 15.26
N ALA A 142 6.54 2.34 15.97
CA ALA A 142 6.55 2.31 17.43
C ALA A 142 6.75 3.71 18.03
N GLN A 143 7.66 4.52 17.49
CA GLN A 143 7.86 5.90 17.93
C GLN A 143 6.64 6.76 17.63
N LEU A 144 6.07 6.63 16.44
CA LEU A 144 4.86 7.34 16.05
C LEU A 144 3.68 6.99 16.98
N PHE A 145 3.51 5.71 17.33
CA PHE A 145 2.47 5.29 18.28
C PHE A 145 2.65 5.92 19.66
N ARG A 146 3.88 6.08 20.14
CA ARG A 146 4.15 6.71 21.45
C ARG A 146 3.80 8.21 21.45
N VAL A 147 4.01 8.88 20.34
CA VAL A 147 3.77 10.33 20.22
C VAL A 147 2.34 10.66 19.82
N CYS A 148 1.76 9.86 18.93
CA CYS A 148 0.43 10.08 18.35
C CYS A 148 -0.45 8.82 18.42
N PRO A 149 -0.74 8.24 19.61
CA PRO A 149 -1.50 7.00 19.71
C PRO A 149 -2.92 7.12 19.14
N GLN A 150 -3.51 8.32 19.13
CA GLN A 150 -4.83 8.62 18.58
C GLN A 150 -4.89 8.50 17.05
N ALA A 151 -3.75 8.51 16.35
CA ALA A 151 -3.68 8.32 14.90
C ALA A 151 -3.88 6.83 14.51
N PHE A 152 -3.73 5.92 15.47
CA PHE A 152 -3.83 4.50 15.22
C PHE A 152 -5.26 4.01 15.46
N PRO A 153 -5.97 3.57 14.40
CA PRO A 153 -7.35 3.12 14.55
C PRO A 153 -7.46 1.95 15.52
N ALA A 154 -8.36 2.09 16.47
CA ALA A 154 -8.85 1.03 17.34
C ALA A 154 -7.80 0.20 18.10
N ALA A 155 -7.26 0.78 19.16
CA ALA A 155 -6.73 0.02 20.30
C ALA A 155 -7.71 -1.04 20.87
N GLY A 156 -8.97 -1.02 20.46
CA GLY A 156 -10.05 -1.83 21.05
C GLY A 156 -10.57 -3.00 20.21
N ARG A 157 -10.31 -3.08 18.90
CA ARG A 157 -10.74 -4.23 18.10
C ARG A 157 -9.66 -5.30 18.06
N LYS A 158 -9.83 -6.35 18.85
CA LYS A 158 -9.13 -7.62 18.60
C LYS A 158 -9.65 -8.18 17.29
N TYR A 159 -8.87 -8.04 16.21
CA TYR A 159 -9.16 -8.77 14.99
C TYR A 159 -8.93 -10.26 15.25
N PRO A 160 -9.85 -11.14 14.82
CA PRO A 160 -9.63 -12.56 14.95
C PRO A 160 -8.32 -12.94 14.26
N GLU A 161 -7.41 -13.56 14.98
CA GLU A 161 -6.09 -13.93 14.47
C GLU A 161 -6.19 -14.73 13.17
N GLY A 162 -7.15 -15.64 13.07
CA GLY A 162 -7.40 -16.40 11.87
C GLY A 162 -7.71 -15.55 10.63
N VAL A 163 -8.33 -14.36 10.77
CA VAL A 163 -8.59 -13.45 9.65
C VAL A 163 -7.31 -12.79 9.17
N VAL A 164 -6.43 -12.40 10.11
CA VAL A 164 -5.11 -11.83 9.79
C VAL A 164 -4.24 -12.88 9.11
N GLN A 165 -4.22 -14.11 9.63
CA GLN A 165 -3.49 -15.22 9.01
C GLN A 165 -4.04 -15.56 7.62
N ALA A 166 -5.37 -15.53 7.44
CA ALA A 166 -6.00 -15.73 6.13
C ALA A 166 -5.61 -14.62 5.13
N GLN A 167 -5.53 -13.37 5.56
CA GLN A 167 -5.04 -12.28 4.71
C GLN A 167 -3.60 -12.55 4.25
N HIS A 168 -2.69 -12.89 5.17
CA HIS A 168 -1.31 -13.19 4.83
C HIS A 168 -1.22 -14.35 3.83
N TRP A 169 -2.00 -15.39 4.06
CA TRP A 169 -2.06 -16.54 3.15
C TRP A 169 -2.57 -16.15 1.75
N LEU A 170 -3.60 -15.28 1.68
CA LEU A 170 -4.09 -14.75 0.42
C LEU A 170 -3.06 -13.92 -0.33
N ASP A 171 -2.23 -13.14 0.37
CA ASP A 171 -1.14 -12.36 -0.25
C ASP A 171 -0.12 -13.26 -0.96
N GLU A 172 0.19 -14.42 -0.37
CA GLU A 172 1.14 -15.38 -0.95
C GLU A 172 0.54 -16.22 -2.08
N HIS A 173 -0.78 -16.47 -2.03
CA HIS A 173 -1.43 -17.43 -2.93
C HIS A 173 -2.42 -16.78 -3.90
N CYS A 174 -2.49 -15.44 -3.97
CA CYS A 174 -3.50 -14.73 -4.75
C CYS A 174 -3.54 -15.14 -6.23
N CYS A 175 -2.40 -15.51 -6.81
CA CYS A 175 -2.29 -15.92 -8.21
C CYS A 175 -2.73 -17.36 -8.49
N GLN A 176 -3.00 -18.14 -7.44
CA GLN A 176 -3.48 -19.53 -7.57
C GLN A 176 -5.00 -19.57 -7.70
N PRO A 177 -5.59 -20.69 -8.19
CA PRO A 177 -7.02 -20.91 -8.11
C PRO A 177 -7.48 -20.99 -6.65
N LEU A 178 -8.41 -20.12 -6.24
CA LEU A 178 -8.84 -19.99 -4.86
C LEU A 178 -10.36 -20.14 -4.72
N ALA A 179 -10.79 -21.08 -3.88
CA ALA A 179 -12.16 -21.18 -3.38
C ALA A 179 -12.24 -20.53 -1.98
N MET A 180 -12.96 -19.42 -1.85
CA MET A 180 -13.01 -18.65 -0.58
C MET A 180 -13.56 -19.46 0.60
N ASP A 181 -14.43 -20.42 0.33
CA ASP A 181 -14.95 -21.34 1.37
C ASP A 181 -13.86 -22.30 1.87
N ALA A 182 -12.95 -22.73 0.99
CA ALA A 182 -11.81 -23.56 1.38
C ALA A 182 -10.81 -22.71 2.21
N VAL A 183 -10.59 -21.45 1.84
CA VAL A 183 -9.78 -20.52 2.62
C VAL A 183 -10.36 -20.33 4.02
N ALA A 184 -11.66 -20.07 4.14
CA ALA A 184 -12.31 -19.91 5.44
C ALA A 184 -12.13 -21.16 6.31
N ARG A 185 -12.39 -22.36 5.78
CA ARG A 185 -12.21 -23.63 6.49
C ARG A 185 -10.77 -23.87 6.94
N ARG A 186 -9.77 -23.50 6.11
CA ARG A 186 -8.34 -23.63 6.45
C ARG A 186 -7.99 -22.90 7.76
N PHE A 187 -8.66 -21.78 8.02
CA PHE A 187 -8.46 -20.96 9.23
C PHE A 187 -9.59 -21.13 10.25
N CYS A 188 -10.25 -22.30 10.25
CA CYS A 188 -11.29 -22.66 11.21
C CYS A 188 -12.47 -21.68 11.27
N MET A 189 -12.85 -21.08 10.15
CA MET A 189 -13.94 -20.12 10.05
C MET A 189 -15.06 -20.62 9.12
N SER A 190 -16.30 -20.21 9.40
CA SER A 190 -17.38 -20.29 8.41
C SER A 190 -17.16 -19.25 7.31
N ALA A 191 -17.63 -19.53 6.08
CA ALA A 191 -17.50 -18.62 4.95
C ALA A 191 -18.13 -17.23 5.21
N SER A 192 -19.27 -17.21 5.89
CA SER A 192 -19.99 -15.97 6.24
C SER A 192 -19.21 -15.15 7.27
N TYR A 193 -18.73 -15.79 8.33
CA TYR A 193 -17.93 -15.14 9.36
C TYR A 193 -16.62 -14.58 8.78
N PHE A 194 -15.90 -15.39 7.99
CA PHE A 194 -14.68 -14.95 7.31
C PHE A 194 -14.92 -13.73 6.44
N ARG A 195 -15.96 -13.76 5.56
CA ARG A 195 -16.29 -12.62 4.68
C ARG A 195 -16.56 -11.35 5.48
N HIS A 196 -17.38 -11.46 6.53
CA HIS A 196 -17.76 -10.32 7.35
C HIS A 196 -16.54 -9.72 8.08
N GLN A 197 -15.78 -10.57 8.77
CA GLN A 197 -14.60 -10.10 9.53
C GLN A 197 -13.50 -9.57 8.63
N PHE A 198 -13.26 -10.21 7.47
CA PHE A 198 -12.28 -9.77 6.50
C PHE A 198 -12.66 -8.39 5.93
N GLN A 199 -13.93 -8.19 5.58
CA GLN A 199 -14.40 -6.90 5.09
C GLN A 199 -14.32 -5.81 6.16
N GLN A 200 -14.55 -6.15 7.42
CA GLN A 200 -14.37 -5.21 8.53
C GLN A 200 -12.91 -4.84 8.78
N LEU A 201 -11.98 -5.78 8.58
CA LEU A 201 -10.55 -5.56 8.76
C LEU A 201 -9.95 -4.77 7.59
N ILE A 202 -10.29 -5.14 6.35
CA ILE A 202 -9.61 -4.70 5.12
C ILE A 202 -10.43 -3.65 4.35
N GLY A 203 -11.74 -3.55 4.59
CA GLY A 203 -12.64 -2.72 3.78
C GLY A 203 -13.09 -3.37 2.46
N LEU A 204 -12.52 -4.50 2.08
CA LEU A 204 -12.81 -5.24 0.85
C LEU A 204 -13.30 -6.65 1.17
N SER A 205 -14.19 -7.21 0.33
CA SER A 205 -14.47 -8.64 0.43
C SER A 205 -13.24 -9.47 0.04
N PRO A 206 -13.09 -10.72 0.54
CA PRO A 206 -11.95 -11.57 0.20
C PRO A 206 -11.76 -11.76 -1.32
N LYS A 207 -12.85 -11.87 -2.07
CA LYS A 207 -12.81 -11.98 -3.55
C LYS A 207 -12.30 -10.71 -4.22
N GLN A 208 -12.75 -9.53 -3.76
CA GLN A 208 -12.25 -8.25 -4.27
C GLN A 208 -10.77 -8.07 -3.93
N TYR A 209 -10.38 -8.44 -2.72
CA TYR A 209 -9.00 -8.40 -2.26
C TYR A 209 -8.07 -9.20 -3.19
N VAL A 210 -8.39 -10.47 -3.43
CA VAL A 210 -7.62 -11.34 -4.35
C VAL A 210 -7.58 -10.76 -5.77
N MET A 211 -8.72 -10.27 -6.27
CA MET A 211 -8.77 -9.66 -7.60
C MET A 211 -7.83 -8.45 -7.70
N PHE A 212 -7.82 -7.59 -6.70
CA PHE A 212 -6.98 -6.40 -6.70
C PHE A 212 -5.51 -6.74 -6.50
N SER A 213 -5.18 -7.73 -5.66
CA SER A 213 -3.82 -8.25 -5.51
C SER A 213 -3.26 -8.78 -6.83
N ARG A 214 -4.07 -9.54 -7.60
CA ARG A 214 -3.72 -10.00 -8.94
C ARG A 214 -3.44 -8.85 -9.90
N LEU A 215 -4.31 -7.83 -9.90
CA LEU A 215 -4.15 -6.65 -10.76
C LEU A 215 -2.93 -5.81 -10.38
N ALA A 216 -2.64 -5.65 -9.09
CA ALA A 216 -1.44 -4.98 -8.61
C ALA A 216 -0.18 -5.72 -9.07
N ARG A 217 -0.15 -7.06 -8.92
CA ARG A 217 0.95 -7.89 -9.40
C ARG A 217 1.14 -7.79 -10.92
N ALA A 218 0.03 -7.80 -11.67
CA ALA A 218 0.08 -7.65 -13.12
C ALA A 218 0.65 -6.29 -13.54
N ARG A 219 0.32 -5.21 -12.81
CA ARG A 219 0.90 -3.87 -13.07
C ARG A 219 2.42 -3.86 -12.88
N GLU A 220 2.92 -4.49 -11.82
CA GLU A 220 4.37 -4.64 -11.59
C GLU A 220 5.04 -5.38 -12.76
N LEU A 221 4.46 -6.50 -13.21
CA LEU A 221 4.99 -7.27 -14.34
C LEU A 221 4.93 -6.49 -15.66
N LEU A 222 3.87 -5.72 -15.90
CA LEU A 222 3.75 -4.86 -17.08
C LEU A 222 4.82 -3.77 -17.13
N ALA A 223 5.16 -3.18 -15.97
CA ALA A 223 6.16 -2.13 -15.85
C ALA A 223 7.59 -2.69 -15.86
N GLY A 224 7.83 -3.85 -15.27
CA GLY A 224 9.16 -4.42 -15.04
C GLY A 224 9.61 -5.48 -16.02
N THR A 225 8.74 -5.92 -16.96
CA THR A 225 9.07 -7.03 -17.88
C THR A 225 8.53 -6.80 -19.29
N ALA A 226 9.11 -7.51 -20.26
CA ALA A 226 8.60 -7.57 -21.62
C ALA A 226 7.64 -8.76 -21.88
N LEU A 227 7.19 -9.46 -20.83
CA LEU A 227 6.32 -10.65 -20.95
C LEU A 227 5.05 -10.33 -21.76
N PRO A 228 4.57 -11.25 -22.62
CA PRO A 228 3.29 -11.10 -23.32
C PRO A 228 2.13 -10.87 -22.34
N ILE A 229 1.14 -10.08 -22.72
CA ILE A 229 -0.03 -9.78 -21.86
C ILE A 229 -0.78 -11.04 -21.47
N ALA A 230 -0.86 -12.03 -22.37
CA ALA A 230 -1.48 -13.31 -22.08
C ALA A 230 -0.75 -14.08 -20.98
N GLU A 231 0.57 -14.08 -21.02
CA GLU A 231 1.41 -14.73 -20.02
C GLU A 231 1.31 -14.02 -18.66
N ILE A 232 1.29 -12.69 -18.64
CA ILE A 232 1.05 -11.93 -17.41
C ILE A 232 -0.33 -12.27 -16.82
N ALA A 233 -1.36 -12.39 -17.66
CA ALA A 233 -2.69 -12.76 -17.18
C ALA A 233 -2.68 -14.15 -16.50
N GLU A 234 -2.02 -15.13 -17.13
CA GLU A 234 -1.88 -16.49 -16.59
C GLU A 234 -1.09 -16.48 -15.27
N GLN A 235 0.10 -15.87 -15.25
CA GLN A 235 0.93 -15.76 -14.05
C GLN A 235 0.22 -15.07 -12.88
N CYS A 236 -0.69 -14.14 -13.16
CA CYS A 236 -1.51 -13.47 -12.15
C CYS A 236 -2.81 -14.21 -11.80
N GLY A 237 -3.03 -15.42 -12.35
CA GLY A 237 -4.16 -16.26 -12.01
C GLY A 237 -5.48 -15.85 -12.64
N PHE A 238 -5.45 -15.14 -13.77
CA PHE A 238 -6.65 -14.88 -14.58
C PHE A 238 -6.94 -16.06 -15.51
N PRO A 239 -8.22 -16.39 -15.77
CA PRO A 239 -8.57 -17.50 -16.63
C PRO A 239 -8.15 -17.28 -18.09
N ASP A 240 -8.12 -16.01 -18.53
CA ASP A 240 -7.72 -15.61 -19.88
C ASP A 240 -7.35 -14.12 -19.94
N ALA A 241 -6.68 -13.72 -21.02
CA ALA A 241 -6.24 -12.34 -21.26
C ALA A 241 -7.41 -11.34 -21.42
N SER A 242 -8.59 -11.80 -21.85
CA SER A 242 -9.76 -10.94 -22.03
C SER A 242 -10.37 -10.57 -20.69
N ASN A 243 -10.52 -11.53 -19.78
CA ASN A 243 -10.96 -11.31 -18.41
C ASN A 243 -9.98 -10.39 -17.67
N PHE A 244 -8.68 -10.63 -17.82
CA PHE A 244 -7.63 -9.77 -17.29
C PHE A 244 -7.77 -8.33 -17.81
N SER A 245 -7.79 -8.13 -19.13
CA SER A 245 -7.80 -6.80 -19.76
C SER A 245 -9.04 -5.99 -19.35
N ARG A 246 -10.22 -6.64 -19.25
CA ARG A 246 -11.45 -5.99 -18.78
C ARG A 246 -11.35 -5.58 -17.31
N ALA A 247 -10.85 -6.47 -16.44
CA ALA A 247 -10.68 -6.18 -15.03
C ALA A 247 -9.65 -5.06 -14.81
N PHE A 248 -8.54 -5.12 -15.54
CA PHE A 248 -7.48 -4.11 -15.50
C PHE A 248 -7.99 -2.73 -15.92
N ARG A 249 -8.64 -2.65 -17.11
CA ARG A 249 -9.21 -1.39 -17.60
C ARG A 249 -10.28 -0.83 -16.64
N ARG A 250 -11.13 -1.68 -16.08
CA ARG A 250 -12.14 -1.23 -15.10
C ARG A 250 -11.48 -0.65 -13.85
N ARG A 251 -10.32 -1.14 -13.45
CA ARG A 251 -9.64 -0.71 -12.22
C ARG A 251 -8.70 0.48 -12.43
N TYR A 252 -7.94 0.49 -13.53
CA TYR A 252 -6.94 1.52 -13.81
C TYR A 252 -7.37 2.57 -14.85
N GLY A 253 -8.53 2.40 -15.48
CA GLY A 253 -9.01 3.30 -16.53
C GLY A 253 -8.34 3.12 -17.90
N VAL A 254 -7.21 2.43 -17.96
CA VAL A 254 -6.40 2.19 -19.17
C VAL A 254 -6.24 0.70 -19.45
N SER A 255 -5.93 0.33 -20.69
CA SER A 255 -5.66 -1.07 -21.02
C SER A 255 -4.25 -1.48 -20.55
N PRO A 256 -3.98 -2.79 -20.35
CA PRO A 256 -2.64 -3.28 -20.07
C PRO A 256 -1.62 -2.88 -21.16
N SER A 257 -2.03 -2.92 -22.42
CA SER A 257 -1.18 -2.53 -23.56
C SER A 257 -0.84 -1.04 -23.54
N SER A 258 -1.82 -0.18 -23.21
CA SER A 258 -1.59 1.26 -23.12
C SER A 258 -0.63 1.60 -21.98
N LEU A 259 -0.75 0.93 -20.82
CA LEU A 259 0.16 1.14 -19.70
C LEU A 259 1.61 0.78 -20.07
N ARG A 260 1.81 -0.31 -20.82
CA ARG A 260 3.15 -0.72 -21.29
C ARG A 260 3.73 0.24 -22.32
N ALA A 261 2.89 0.82 -23.18
CA ALA A 261 3.32 1.74 -24.25
C ALA A 261 3.73 3.12 -23.72
N THR A 262 3.40 3.45 -22.45
CA THR A 262 3.85 4.68 -21.79
C THR A 262 5.14 4.35 -21.04
N PRO A 263 6.34 4.64 -21.61
CA PRO A 263 7.59 4.35 -20.91
C PRO A 263 7.72 5.28 -19.71
N GLY A 264 7.71 4.70 -18.52
CA GLY A 264 8.43 5.18 -17.35
C GLY A 264 8.19 6.60 -16.83
N GLU A 265 7.19 6.76 -15.96
CA GLU A 265 7.26 7.80 -14.91
C GLU A 265 7.56 7.23 -13.51
N ASN A 266 8.05 6.00 -13.42
CA ASN A 266 8.18 5.32 -12.12
C ASN A 266 9.61 4.92 -11.73
N ASN A 267 10.68 5.41 -12.41
CA ASN A 267 12.06 5.08 -12.02
C ASN A 267 13.05 6.17 -12.45
N GLU A 268 12.84 7.43 -12.09
CA GLU A 268 13.94 8.41 -11.99
C GLU A 268 13.79 9.26 -10.71
#